data_6c58ecbd6487167a5fdece52bafc83ab
#
_entry.id   6c58ecbd6487167a5fdece52bafc83ab
#
_cell.length_a   1.000
_cell.length_b   1.000
_cell.length_c   1.000
_cell.angle_alpha   90.00
_cell.angle_beta   90.00
_cell.angle_gamma   90.00
#
_symmetry.space_group_name_H-M   'P 1'
#
loop_
_entity.id
_entity.type
_entity.pdbx_description
1 polymer ?
#
loop_
_entity_poly.entity_id
_entity_poly.type
_entity_poly.pdbx_seq_one_letter_code
_entity_poly.pdbx_strand_id
1 'polypeptide(L)'
;PWNNGKLMVSEEGRYLKHENGTPFFWLGETGWLLPQRLNRDEAEYYLEQCKQRGYNVIQVQTLNNVPSINAYGQYSMTDGYNFKNINRPGVYSYWDHMDYIIRTAARKGIYIGMVCIWGSPVSRGEMTVDQAKAYGKFLAERYKDEPNIIWFIGGDIRGDVKTAEWEALATSIKAIDKNHLMTFHPRGRTTSSTWFN
;
A
#
# COMPACT_ATOMS: atom_id res chain seq x y z
N PRO A 1 7.80 -4.73 17.43
CA PRO A 1 6.35 -4.81 17.26
C PRO A 1 5.93 -6.12 16.61
N TRP A 2 6.72 -6.68 15.71
CA TRP A 2 6.34 -7.89 14.94
C TRP A 2 6.19 -9.15 15.79
N ASN A 3 6.80 -9.22 16.96
CA ASN A 3 6.64 -10.33 17.93
C ASN A 3 5.24 -10.41 18.56
N ASN A 4 4.41 -9.38 18.37
CA ASN A 4 3.04 -9.35 18.85
C ASN A 4 2.04 -10.05 17.92
N GLY A 5 2.51 -10.57 16.80
CA GLY A 5 1.70 -11.16 15.75
C GLY A 5 1.05 -10.14 14.83
N LYS A 6 0.16 -10.59 13.94
CA LYS A 6 -0.52 -9.77 12.95
C LYS A 6 -1.45 -8.74 13.60
N LEU A 7 -1.70 -7.66 12.87
CA LEU A 7 -2.66 -6.65 13.28
C LEU A 7 -4.09 -7.11 12.93
N MET A 8 -5.00 -6.94 13.87
CA MET A 8 -6.40 -7.41 13.78
C MET A 8 -7.37 -6.33 14.27
N VAL A 9 -8.62 -6.42 13.82
CA VAL A 9 -9.73 -5.71 14.45
C VAL A 9 -10.12 -6.42 15.73
N SER A 10 -10.45 -5.67 16.80
CA SER A 10 -10.96 -6.24 18.05
C SER A 10 -12.30 -6.97 17.82
N GLU A 11 -12.64 -7.87 18.72
CA GLU A 11 -13.88 -8.67 18.63
C GLU A 11 -15.13 -7.75 18.61
N GLU A 12 -15.09 -6.65 19.37
CA GLU A 12 -16.17 -5.65 19.39
C GLU A 12 -16.15 -4.71 18.17
N GLY A 13 -15.16 -4.82 17.27
CA GLY A 13 -15.02 -3.97 16.07
C GLY A 13 -14.67 -2.50 16.35
N ARG A 14 -14.15 -2.17 17.53
CA ARG A 14 -13.96 -0.77 17.97
C ARG A 14 -12.53 -0.26 17.90
N TYR A 15 -11.54 -1.15 17.92
CA TYR A 15 -10.12 -0.78 17.90
C TYR A 15 -9.29 -1.87 17.22
N LEU A 16 -8.05 -1.56 16.94
CA LEU A 16 -7.08 -2.52 16.41
C LEU A 16 -6.26 -3.10 17.56
N LYS A 17 -5.94 -4.38 17.44
CA LYS A 17 -5.06 -5.11 18.35
C LYS A 17 -4.11 -6.01 17.58
N HIS A 18 -3.03 -6.39 18.20
CA HIS A 18 -2.18 -7.49 17.72
C HIS A 18 -2.80 -8.86 18.07
N GLU A 19 -2.34 -9.91 17.41
CA GLU A 19 -2.80 -11.29 17.60
C GLU A 19 -2.63 -11.75 19.06
N ASN A 20 -1.60 -11.30 19.75
CA ASN A 20 -1.39 -11.58 21.17
C ASN A 20 -2.29 -10.76 22.12
N GLY A 21 -3.21 -9.95 21.60
CA GLY A 21 -4.14 -9.13 22.37
C GLY A 21 -3.64 -7.72 22.71
N THR A 22 -2.39 -7.38 22.44
CA THR A 22 -1.84 -6.03 22.70
C THR A 22 -2.60 -4.99 21.88
N PRO A 23 -3.20 -3.95 22.48
CA PRO A 23 -3.88 -2.89 21.74
C PRO A 23 -2.92 -2.13 20.81
N PHE A 24 -3.43 -1.76 19.63
CA PHE A 24 -2.70 -0.95 18.67
C PHE A 24 -3.32 0.43 18.55
N PHE A 25 -2.58 1.45 18.94
CA PHE A 25 -2.97 2.84 18.74
C PHE A 25 -2.39 3.33 17.40
N TRP A 26 -3.28 3.65 16.47
CA TRP A 26 -2.89 4.15 15.15
C TRP A 26 -2.48 5.61 15.23
N LEU A 27 -1.20 5.91 15.14
CA LEU A 27 -0.67 7.24 14.93
C LEU A 27 -0.02 7.33 13.56
N GLY A 28 -0.77 7.86 12.60
CA GLY A 28 -0.38 7.85 11.18
C GLY A 28 0.12 9.18 10.66
N GLU A 29 0.97 9.11 9.64
CA GLU A 29 1.43 10.21 8.81
C GLU A 29 1.25 9.85 7.33
N THR A 30 1.26 10.86 6.45
CA THR A 30 1.13 10.70 5.01
C THR A 30 2.43 11.01 4.28
N GLY A 31 3.12 9.95 3.88
CA GLY A 31 4.29 10.03 2.99
C GLY A 31 3.90 9.72 1.54
N TRP A 32 2.88 10.40 1.00
CA TRP A 32 2.20 10.02 -0.24
C TRP A 32 3.13 9.63 -1.39
N LEU A 33 4.10 10.47 -1.70
CA LEU A 33 4.99 10.29 -2.84
C LEU A 33 6.40 9.84 -2.43
N LEU A 34 6.51 9.17 -1.29
CA LEU A 34 7.80 8.75 -0.74
C LEU A 34 8.64 7.96 -1.76
N PRO A 35 8.14 6.89 -2.42
CA PRO A 35 8.95 6.14 -3.38
C PRO A 35 9.21 6.90 -4.69
N GLN A 36 8.36 7.87 -5.05
CA GLN A 36 8.53 8.62 -6.29
C GLN A 36 9.52 9.78 -6.15
N ARG A 37 9.69 10.33 -4.94
CA ARG A 37 10.43 11.58 -4.73
C ARG A 37 11.70 11.44 -3.90
N LEU A 38 11.74 10.51 -2.96
CA LEU A 38 12.87 10.35 -2.05
C LEU A 38 13.78 9.20 -2.51
N ASN A 39 15.09 9.46 -2.53
CA ASN A 39 16.09 8.42 -2.67
C ASN A 39 16.20 7.59 -1.37
N ARG A 40 17.10 6.59 -1.33
CA ARG A 40 17.24 5.69 -0.18
C ARG A 40 17.58 6.42 1.11
N ASP A 41 18.53 7.34 1.06
CA ASP A 41 19.03 8.05 2.25
C ASP A 41 17.96 9.02 2.77
N GLU A 42 17.29 9.73 1.87
CA GLU A 42 16.19 10.63 2.20
C GLU A 42 14.99 9.87 2.77
N ALA A 43 14.65 8.72 2.18
CA ALA A 43 13.54 7.87 2.66
C ALA A 43 13.85 7.30 4.06
N GLU A 44 15.10 6.85 4.29
CA GLU A 44 15.53 6.37 5.60
C GLU A 44 15.50 7.48 6.65
N TYR A 45 15.99 8.67 6.30
CA TYR A 45 15.94 9.84 7.17
C TYR A 45 14.49 10.22 7.52
N TYR A 46 13.59 10.28 6.53
CA TYR A 46 12.18 10.57 6.75
C TYR A 46 11.53 9.56 7.70
N LEU A 47 11.72 8.27 7.46
CA LEU A 47 11.18 7.21 8.30
C LEU A 47 11.75 7.25 9.73
N GLU A 48 13.04 7.61 9.90
CA GLU A 48 13.63 7.80 11.21
C GLU A 48 12.99 8.97 11.96
N GLN A 49 12.75 10.09 11.27
CA GLN A 49 12.06 11.24 11.86
C GLN A 49 10.61 10.90 12.27
N CYS A 50 9.92 10.09 11.47
CA CYS A 50 8.58 9.61 11.82
C CYS A 50 8.61 8.73 13.07
N LYS A 51 9.55 7.78 13.14
CA LYS A 51 9.74 6.93 14.33
C LYS A 51 10.00 7.74 15.60
N GLN A 52 10.92 8.73 15.52
CA GLN A 52 11.27 9.58 16.68
C GLN A 52 10.08 10.41 17.19
N ARG A 53 9.13 10.73 16.31
CA ARG A 53 7.87 11.43 16.66
C ARG A 53 6.74 10.49 17.10
N GLY A 54 7.00 9.18 17.13
CA GLY A 54 6.03 8.16 17.56
C GLY A 54 5.06 7.70 16.49
N TYR A 55 5.21 8.12 15.24
CA TYR A 55 4.39 7.59 14.14
C TYR A 55 4.66 6.11 13.93
N ASN A 56 3.59 5.34 13.81
CA ASN A 56 3.65 3.88 13.63
C ASN A 56 2.97 3.39 12.35
N VAL A 57 2.34 4.30 11.59
CA VAL A 57 1.79 4.01 10.26
C VAL A 57 2.14 5.16 9.32
N ILE A 58 2.72 4.86 8.16
CA ILE A 58 2.95 5.82 7.09
C ILE A 58 2.15 5.39 5.85
N GLN A 59 1.24 6.24 5.39
CA GLN A 59 0.48 5.99 4.17
C GLN A 59 1.30 6.41 2.95
N VAL A 60 1.42 5.50 1.98
CA VAL A 60 2.27 5.67 0.79
C VAL A 60 1.48 5.29 -0.46
N GLN A 61 1.50 6.13 -1.47
CA GLN A 61 0.97 5.79 -2.79
C GLN A 61 1.97 4.87 -3.50
N THR A 62 1.57 3.62 -3.73
CA THR A 62 2.37 2.68 -4.51
C THR A 62 2.42 3.11 -5.97
N LEU A 63 1.27 3.48 -6.53
CA LEU A 63 1.16 4.11 -7.84
C LEU A 63 0.39 5.42 -7.73
N ASN A 64 1.05 6.54 -8.06
CA ASN A 64 0.40 7.85 -8.17
C ASN A 64 -0.08 8.15 -9.60
N ASN A 65 0.54 7.52 -10.59
CA ASN A 65 0.22 7.56 -12.02
C ASN A 65 0.42 6.17 -12.62
N VAL A 66 0.01 5.98 -13.87
CA VAL A 66 0.19 4.74 -14.64
C VAL A 66 0.94 5.05 -15.95
N PRO A 67 2.23 4.66 -16.04
CA PRO A 67 3.08 4.15 -14.98
C PRO A 67 3.54 5.23 -14.01
N SER A 68 3.91 4.83 -12.78
CA SER A 68 4.65 5.70 -11.86
C SER A 68 6.15 5.63 -12.14
N ILE A 69 6.88 6.69 -11.74
CA ILE A 69 8.35 6.76 -11.84
C ILE A 69 8.90 6.98 -10.44
N ASN A 70 9.94 6.25 -10.05
CA ASN A 70 10.59 6.44 -8.76
C ASN A 70 11.67 7.54 -8.79
N ALA A 71 12.25 7.85 -7.64
CA ALA A 71 13.31 8.84 -7.50
C ALA A 71 14.58 8.56 -8.33
N TYR A 72 14.71 7.35 -8.87
CA TYR A 72 15.82 6.91 -9.73
C TYR A 72 15.46 6.86 -11.22
N GLY A 73 14.29 7.39 -11.59
CA GLY A 73 13.82 7.42 -12.99
C GLY A 73 13.34 6.07 -13.51
N GLN A 74 13.10 5.08 -12.64
CA GLN A 74 12.62 3.77 -13.05
C GLN A 74 11.10 3.70 -13.04
N TYR A 75 10.53 3.12 -14.10
CA TYR A 75 9.09 2.94 -14.23
C TYR A 75 8.58 1.74 -13.42
N SER A 76 7.38 1.87 -12.87
CA SER A 76 6.71 0.83 -12.08
C SER A 76 6.27 -0.36 -12.93
N MET A 77 6.06 -0.15 -14.22
CA MET A 77 5.59 -1.17 -15.17
C MET A 77 5.90 -0.75 -16.60
N THR A 78 5.86 -1.72 -17.52
CA THR A 78 5.88 -1.50 -18.96
C THR A 78 4.56 -1.99 -19.57
N ASP A 79 4.18 -1.46 -20.72
CA ASP A 79 3.07 -1.94 -21.55
C ASP A 79 1.77 -2.29 -20.76
N GLY A 80 1.21 -1.31 -20.07
CA GLY A 80 -0.11 -1.43 -19.43
C GLY A 80 -0.22 -2.54 -18.38
N TYR A 81 0.37 -2.38 -17.20
CA TYR A 81 0.38 -3.34 -16.09
C TYR A 81 1.16 -4.64 -16.36
N ASN A 82 2.17 -4.59 -17.22
CA ASN A 82 3.10 -5.69 -17.38
C ASN A 82 4.24 -5.59 -16.37
N PHE A 83 4.29 -6.53 -15.42
CA PHE A 83 5.29 -6.59 -14.34
C PHE A 83 6.42 -7.59 -14.63
N LYS A 84 6.40 -8.31 -15.75
CA LYS A 84 7.34 -9.39 -16.03
C LYS A 84 8.77 -8.91 -16.30
N ASN A 85 8.93 -7.72 -16.86
CA ASN A 85 10.22 -7.20 -17.32
C ASN A 85 10.73 -5.98 -16.54
N ILE A 86 10.20 -5.74 -15.35
CA ILE A 86 10.57 -4.58 -14.52
C ILE A 86 11.86 -4.79 -13.73
N ASN A 87 12.22 -6.03 -13.42
CA ASN A 87 13.47 -6.36 -12.73
C ASN A 87 14.52 -6.76 -13.78
N ARG A 88 15.37 -5.80 -14.17
CA ARG A 88 16.52 -6.06 -15.03
C ARG A 88 17.77 -6.30 -14.18
N PRO A 89 18.58 -7.34 -14.46
CA PRO A 89 19.80 -7.59 -13.73
C PRO A 89 20.70 -6.35 -13.66
N GLY A 90 21.17 -5.99 -12.47
CA GLY A 90 22.04 -4.84 -12.24
C GLY A 90 21.35 -3.48 -12.26
N VAL A 91 20.03 -3.41 -12.41
CA VAL A 91 19.26 -2.17 -12.34
C VAL A 91 18.45 -2.14 -11.05
N TYR A 92 18.60 -1.06 -10.28
CA TYR A 92 17.75 -0.80 -9.11
C TYR A 92 16.36 -0.34 -9.57
N SER A 93 15.42 -1.28 -9.61
CA SER A 93 14.09 -1.07 -10.19
C SER A 93 13.17 -0.22 -9.29
N TYR A 94 12.01 0.13 -9.83
CA TYR A 94 10.94 0.75 -9.05
C TYR A 94 10.55 -0.09 -7.82
N TRP A 95 10.41 -1.40 -8.02
CA TRP A 95 9.96 -2.32 -6.97
C TRP A 95 11.06 -2.66 -5.98
N ASP A 96 12.35 -2.64 -6.38
CA ASP A 96 13.46 -2.74 -5.42
C ASP A 96 13.46 -1.53 -4.46
N HIS A 97 13.06 -0.35 -4.97
CA HIS A 97 12.94 0.84 -4.13
C HIS A 97 11.73 0.75 -3.18
N MET A 98 10.61 0.23 -3.64
CA MET A 98 9.45 -0.06 -2.77
C MET A 98 9.82 -1.07 -1.69
N ASP A 99 10.49 -2.16 -2.03
CA ASP A 99 10.98 -3.16 -1.07
C ASP A 99 11.91 -2.53 -0.01
N TYR A 100 12.84 -1.68 -0.46
CA TYR A 100 13.74 -0.97 0.44
C TYR A 100 12.98 -0.12 1.46
N ILE A 101 11.99 0.66 1.02
CA ILE A 101 11.17 1.51 1.87
C ILE A 101 10.38 0.66 2.88
N ILE A 102 9.70 -0.38 2.41
CA ILE A 102 8.90 -1.28 3.25
C ILE A 102 9.76 -1.94 4.33
N ARG A 103 10.91 -2.51 3.94
CA ARG A 103 11.82 -3.18 4.88
C ARG A 103 12.50 -2.21 5.83
N THR A 104 12.81 -0.99 5.37
CA THR A 104 13.35 0.07 6.25
C THR A 104 12.30 0.51 7.27
N ALA A 105 11.05 0.69 6.88
CA ALA A 105 9.93 0.95 7.79
C ALA A 105 9.75 -0.20 8.80
N ALA A 106 9.82 -1.46 8.34
CA ALA A 106 9.73 -2.64 9.20
C ALA A 106 10.83 -2.65 10.29
N ARG A 107 12.09 -2.37 9.93
CA ARG A 107 13.19 -2.26 10.90
C ARG A 107 12.97 -1.17 11.96
N LYS A 108 12.20 -0.15 11.60
CA LYS A 108 11.85 0.95 12.50
C LYS A 108 10.54 0.73 13.28
N GLY A 109 9.84 -0.37 13.05
CA GLY A 109 8.57 -0.69 13.68
C GLY A 109 7.38 0.07 13.12
N ILE A 110 7.48 0.53 11.87
CA ILE A 110 6.48 1.33 11.17
C ILE A 110 5.73 0.46 10.15
N TYR A 111 4.41 0.48 10.19
CA TYR A 111 3.54 -0.07 9.15
C TYR A 111 3.51 0.85 7.92
N ILE A 112 3.48 0.25 6.75
CA ILE A 112 3.19 0.95 5.49
C ILE A 112 1.72 0.74 5.16
N GLY A 113 0.95 1.81 5.22
CA GLY A 113 -0.39 1.89 4.66
C GLY A 113 -0.27 2.03 3.15
N MET A 114 -0.28 0.90 2.46
CA MET A 114 -0.01 0.83 1.02
C MET A 114 -1.27 1.18 0.23
N VAL A 115 -1.39 2.44 -0.21
CA VAL A 115 -2.41 2.86 -1.18
C VAL A 115 -1.99 2.30 -2.54
N CYS A 116 -2.62 1.20 -2.94
CA CYS A 116 -2.18 0.39 -4.09
C CYS A 116 -2.07 1.21 -5.37
N ILE A 117 -3.09 2.02 -5.66
CA ILE A 117 -3.11 2.97 -6.77
C ILE A 117 -3.99 4.15 -6.38
N TRP A 118 -3.57 5.36 -6.78
CA TRP A 118 -4.39 6.55 -6.53
C TRP A 118 -5.68 6.54 -7.38
N GLY A 119 -6.72 7.19 -6.89
CA GLY A 119 -8.04 7.13 -7.52
C GLY A 119 -8.15 7.81 -8.88
N SER A 120 -7.35 8.86 -9.13
CA SER A 120 -7.42 9.62 -10.39
C SER A 120 -7.11 8.79 -11.64
N PRO A 121 -6.03 7.99 -11.70
CA PRO A 121 -5.78 7.07 -12.82
C PRO A 121 -6.95 6.11 -13.07
N VAL A 122 -7.48 5.53 -12.01
CA VAL A 122 -8.59 4.56 -12.14
C VAL A 122 -9.87 5.24 -12.63
N SER A 123 -10.20 6.42 -12.10
CA SER A 123 -11.37 7.18 -12.56
C SER A 123 -11.29 7.60 -14.03
N ARG A 124 -10.07 7.85 -14.53
CA ARG A 124 -9.83 8.12 -15.97
C ARG A 124 -9.86 6.87 -16.85
N GLY A 125 -10.03 5.68 -16.28
CA GLY A 125 -10.07 4.43 -17.03
C GLY A 125 -8.69 3.85 -17.36
N GLU A 126 -7.64 4.27 -16.66
CA GLU A 126 -6.27 3.78 -16.87
C GLU A 126 -6.02 2.41 -16.21
N MET A 127 -7.04 1.80 -15.62
CA MET A 127 -7.01 0.44 -15.10
C MET A 127 -8.33 -0.26 -15.44
N THR A 128 -8.24 -1.38 -16.16
CA THR A 128 -9.37 -2.28 -16.40
C THR A 128 -9.51 -3.30 -15.26
N VAL A 129 -10.63 -4.01 -15.21
CA VAL A 129 -10.87 -5.09 -14.23
C VAL A 129 -9.78 -6.17 -14.29
N ASP A 130 -9.35 -6.58 -15.49
CA ASP A 130 -8.32 -7.60 -15.63
C ASP A 130 -6.93 -7.08 -15.25
N GLN A 131 -6.63 -5.82 -15.51
CA GLN A 131 -5.42 -5.17 -15.04
C GLN A 131 -5.41 -5.04 -13.51
N ALA A 132 -6.56 -4.73 -12.89
CA ALA A 132 -6.73 -4.70 -11.45
C ALA A 132 -6.46 -6.07 -10.81
N LYS A 133 -6.97 -7.15 -11.40
CA LYS A 133 -6.69 -8.53 -10.96
C LYS A 133 -5.20 -8.86 -11.05
N ALA A 134 -4.57 -8.58 -12.20
CA ALA A 134 -3.15 -8.84 -12.41
C ALA A 134 -2.27 -8.05 -11.43
N TYR A 135 -2.62 -6.78 -11.20
CA TYR A 135 -1.90 -5.92 -10.27
C TYR A 135 -2.07 -6.36 -8.82
N GLY A 136 -3.30 -6.69 -8.40
CA GLY A 136 -3.55 -7.19 -7.06
C GLY A 136 -2.81 -8.49 -6.76
N LYS A 137 -2.80 -9.42 -7.73
CA LYS A 137 -2.00 -10.64 -7.64
C LYS A 137 -0.51 -10.33 -7.47
N PHE A 138 0.05 -9.46 -8.32
CA PHE A 138 1.45 -9.05 -8.25
C PHE A 138 1.82 -8.47 -6.87
N LEU A 139 1.02 -7.54 -6.36
CA LEU A 139 1.26 -6.91 -5.04
C LEU A 139 1.24 -7.95 -3.92
N ALA A 140 0.20 -8.79 -3.91
CA ALA A 140 0.05 -9.80 -2.86
C ALA A 140 1.15 -10.85 -2.88
N GLU A 141 1.54 -11.35 -4.06
CA GLU A 141 2.67 -12.29 -4.20
C GLU A 141 3.99 -11.69 -3.69
N ARG A 142 4.20 -10.39 -3.90
CA ARG A 142 5.42 -9.71 -3.48
C ARG A 142 5.47 -9.38 -1.99
N TYR A 143 4.34 -9.00 -1.39
CA TYR A 143 4.35 -8.39 -0.05
C TYR A 143 3.61 -9.17 1.04
N LYS A 144 2.97 -10.30 0.74
CA LYS A 144 2.23 -11.12 1.72
C LYS A 144 3.07 -11.59 2.93
N ASP A 145 4.37 -11.67 2.77
CA ASP A 145 5.31 -12.14 3.80
C ASP A 145 6.03 -10.98 4.52
N GLU A 146 5.82 -9.72 4.10
CA GLU A 146 6.36 -8.55 4.79
C GLU A 146 5.47 -8.23 6.01
N PRO A 147 6.03 -8.02 7.21
CA PRO A 147 5.22 -8.00 8.44
C PRO A 147 4.42 -6.70 8.64
N ASN A 148 4.68 -5.67 7.86
CA ASN A 148 4.28 -4.29 8.12
C ASN A 148 3.41 -3.67 7.04
N ILE A 149 2.60 -4.47 6.35
CA ILE A 149 1.69 -3.97 5.30
C ILE A 149 0.27 -3.82 5.86
N ILE A 150 -0.39 -2.72 5.46
CA ILE A 150 -1.82 -2.54 5.55
C ILE A 150 -2.28 -2.12 4.16
N TRP A 151 -3.21 -2.87 3.57
CA TRP A 151 -3.71 -2.62 2.22
C TRP A 151 -4.74 -1.50 2.22
N PHE A 152 -4.52 -0.49 1.37
CA PHE A 152 -5.48 0.57 1.11
C PHE A 152 -5.95 0.52 -0.34
N ILE A 153 -7.22 0.25 -0.51
CA ILE A 153 -7.91 0.34 -1.80
C ILE A 153 -8.49 1.75 -1.94
N GLY A 154 -8.63 2.25 -3.16
CA GLY A 154 -9.09 3.63 -3.39
C GLY A 154 -7.95 4.64 -3.38
N GLY A 155 -8.23 5.89 -3.06
CA GLY A 155 -7.30 7.03 -3.05
C GLY A 155 -8.01 8.30 -3.49
N ASP A 156 -8.61 9.03 -2.54
CA ASP A 156 -9.45 10.23 -2.73
C ASP A 156 -10.58 10.05 -3.77
N ILE A 157 -11.18 8.87 -3.81
CA ILE A 157 -12.27 8.53 -4.71
C ILE A 157 -13.47 7.99 -3.95
N ARG A 158 -14.67 8.16 -4.50
CA ARG A 158 -15.85 7.51 -3.97
C ARG A 158 -15.82 6.01 -4.32
N GLY A 159 -16.27 5.17 -3.40
CA GLY A 159 -16.29 3.72 -3.59
C GLY A 159 -17.21 3.23 -4.69
N ASP A 160 -18.24 4.02 -5.03
CA ASP A 160 -19.19 3.75 -6.13
C ASP A 160 -18.69 4.17 -7.52
N VAL A 161 -17.50 4.75 -7.61
CA VAL A 161 -16.83 5.07 -8.88
C VAL A 161 -15.82 3.98 -9.21
N LYS A 162 -16.02 3.27 -10.32
CA LYS A 162 -15.14 2.16 -10.74
C LYS A 162 -15.12 1.00 -9.71
N THR A 163 -16.28 0.68 -9.15
CA THR A 163 -16.43 -0.37 -8.13
C THR A 163 -15.86 -1.71 -8.58
N ALA A 164 -16.11 -2.11 -9.82
CA ALA A 164 -15.64 -3.39 -10.35
C ALA A 164 -14.10 -3.50 -10.37
N GLU A 165 -13.41 -2.42 -10.68
CA GLU A 165 -11.94 -2.35 -10.66
C GLU A 165 -11.42 -2.44 -9.22
N TRP A 166 -12.05 -1.72 -8.28
CA TRP A 166 -11.66 -1.77 -6.86
C TRP A 166 -11.91 -3.14 -6.22
N GLU A 167 -13.05 -3.76 -6.52
CA GLU A 167 -13.38 -5.11 -6.05
C GLU A 167 -12.40 -6.15 -6.63
N ALA A 168 -12.09 -6.04 -7.92
CA ALA A 168 -11.14 -6.92 -8.57
C ALA A 168 -9.73 -6.82 -7.94
N LEU A 169 -9.27 -5.60 -7.64
CA LEU A 169 -8.01 -5.37 -6.97
C LEU A 169 -8.01 -5.97 -5.55
N ALA A 170 -9.02 -5.63 -4.75
CA ALA A 170 -9.14 -6.08 -3.38
C ALA A 170 -9.26 -7.60 -3.26
N THR A 171 -10.13 -8.21 -4.04
CA THR A 171 -10.36 -9.66 -4.02
C THR A 171 -9.15 -10.44 -4.49
N SER A 172 -8.41 -9.93 -5.49
CA SER A 172 -7.16 -10.54 -5.96
C SER A 172 -6.07 -10.51 -4.91
N ILE A 173 -5.94 -9.40 -4.18
CA ILE A 173 -5.01 -9.32 -3.03
C ILE A 173 -5.45 -10.32 -1.96
N LYS A 174 -6.71 -10.31 -1.54
CA LYS A 174 -7.21 -11.16 -0.46
C LYS A 174 -7.29 -12.64 -0.84
N ALA A 175 -7.27 -12.99 -2.11
CA ALA A 175 -7.13 -14.38 -2.55
C ALA A 175 -5.79 -15.00 -2.12
N ILE A 176 -4.73 -14.20 -2.06
CA ILE A 176 -3.35 -14.62 -1.78
C ILE A 176 -2.95 -14.24 -0.35
N ASP A 177 -3.15 -13.00 0.03
CA ASP A 177 -2.82 -12.48 1.35
C ASP A 177 -4.02 -12.53 2.30
N LYS A 178 -4.00 -13.50 3.22
CA LYS A 178 -5.04 -13.69 4.25
C LYS A 178 -4.71 -12.99 5.58
N ASN A 179 -3.51 -12.44 5.72
CA ASN A 179 -2.99 -11.99 7.01
C ASN A 179 -3.13 -10.48 7.24
N HIS A 180 -2.85 -9.67 6.22
CA HIS A 180 -2.84 -8.23 6.39
C HIS A 180 -4.24 -7.62 6.38
N LEU A 181 -4.42 -6.58 7.18
CA LEU A 181 -5.62 -5.76 7.15
C LEU A 181 -5.78 -5.09 5.79
N MET A 182 -7.04 -4.88 5.42
CA MET A 182 -7.40 -4.13 4.22
C MET A 182 -8.49 -3.11 4.57
N THR A 183 -8.37 -1.92 4.01
CA THR A 183 -9.38 -0.86 4.12
C THR A 183 -9.53 -0.12 2.80
N PHE A 184 -10.53 0.72 2.71
CA PHE A 184 -10.75 1.62 1.58
C PHE A 184 -10.41 3.06 1.98
N HIS A 185 -9.66 3.75 1.14
CA HIS A 185 -9.34 5.18 1.29
C HIS A 185 -10.32 6.01 0.45
N PRO A 186 -11.42 6.50 1.05
CA PRO A 186 -12.43 7.24 0.33
C PRO A 186 -11.99 8.69 0.07
N ARG A 187 -12.73 9.35 -0.78
CA ARG A 187 -12.68 10.80 -0.91
C ARG A 187 -13.12 11.47 0.41
N GLY A 188 -12.52 12.60 0.72
CA GLY A 188 -12.96 13.41 1.86
C GLY A 188 -14.47 13.67 1.88
N ARG A 189 -15.08 13.69 3.07
CA ARG A 189 -16.52 13.81 3.33
C ARG A 189 -17.36 12.60 2.87
N THR A 190 -16.74 11.46 2.61
CA THR A 190 -17.43 10.18 2.38
C THR A 190 -16.90 9.14 3.36
N THR A 191 -17.69 8.12 3.63
CA THR A 191 -17.30 7.02 4.53
C THR A 191 -16.71 5.87 3.74
N SER A 192 -15.77 5.13 4.34
CA SER A 192 -15.21 3.92 3.75
C SER A 192 -16.28 2.84 3.53
N SER A 193 -17.35 2.85 4.33
CA SER A 193 -18.45 1.90 4.23
C SER A 193 -19.28 2.06 2.94
N THR A 194 -19.22 3.19 2.26
CA THR A 194 -19.90 3.37 0.96
C THR A 194 -19.43 2.36 -0.09
N TRP A 195 -18.27 1.78 0.08
CA TRP A 195 -17.73 0.74 -0.81
C TRP A 195 -18.35 -0.65 -0.55
N PHE A 196 -18.92 -0.88 0.63
CA PHE A 196 -19.40 -2.20 1.07
C PHE A 196 -20.90 -2.41 0.92
N ASN A 197 -21.61 -1.50 0.26
CA ASN A 197 -23.08 -1.58 0.06
C ASN A 197 -23.44 -2.17 -1.29
#